data_4e638bba3523f6f94a5898f637ff773f
#
_entry.id   4e638bba3523f6f94a5898f637ff773f
#
_cell.length_a   1.000
_cell.length_b   1.000
_cell.length_c   1.000
_cell.angle_alpha   90.00
_cell.angle_beta   90.00
_cell.angle_gamma   90.00
#
_symmetry.space_group_name_H-M   'P 1'
#
loop_
_entity.id
_entity.type
_entity.pdbx_description
1 polymer ?
#
loop_
_entity_poly.entity_id
_entity_poly.type
_entity_poly.pdbx_seq_one_letter_code
_entity_poly.pdbx_strand_id
1 'polypeptide(L)'
;MARIQIQEDKDLGGGSFGLGEAAGLMKSFGLGSVSGGVVNIDDELMTLTSNKMLRDMVLKLGVNVDYCEPFSLGYRLYDESPLKLIADSATNARLAEAVEFSVFVKNGKAEVSAESVNMKKKHFSFPSLPATIELPMGNFTLDFAPGKKDITSAKLDITYNPAGWVAEDLEK
;
A
#
# COMPACT_ATOMS: atom_id res chain seq x y z
N MET A 1 -31.67 -23.96 16.10
CA MET A 1 -31.15 -22.68 16.59
C MET A 1 -30.34 -22.96 17.85
N ALA A 2 -29.02 -22.92 17.77
CA ALA A 2 -28.14 -23.10 18.91
C ALA A 2 -27.80 -21.72 19.48
N ARG A 3 -28.20 -21.43 20.69
CA ARG A 3 -27.77 -20.28 21.46
C ARG A 3 -26.51 -20.65 22.21
N ILE A 4 -25.39 -19.99 21.89
CA ILE A 4 -24.19 -20.05 22.71
C ILE A 4 -24.37 -19.06 23.84
N GLN A 5 -24.54 -19.56 25.06
CA GLN A 5 -24.49 -18.75 26.28
C GLN A 5 -23.03 -18.75 26.74
N ILE A 6 -22.41 -17.55 26.73
CA ILE A 6 -21.12 -17.34 27.37
C ILE A 6 -21.42 -17.12 28.85
N GLN A 7 -21.07 -18.12 29.67
CA GLN A 7 -21.13 -18.01 31.14
C GLN A 7 -19.91 -17.17 31.58
N GLU A 8 -20.16 -16.04 32.23
CA GLU A 8 -19.16 -15.36 33.02
C GLU A 8 -18.87 -16.21 34.26
N ASP A 9 -17.72 -16.88 34.28
CA ASP A 9 -17.19 -17.44 35.50
C ASP A 9 -16.61 -16.33 36.37
N LYS A 10 -17.38 -15.86 37.32
CA LYS A 10 -16.91 -15.21 38.53
C LYS A 10 -16.47 -16.32 39.48
N ASP A 11 -15.21 -16.61 39.53
CA ASP A 11 -14.41 -16.98 40.68
C ASP A 11 -13.16 -17.74 40.21
N LEU A 12 -12.05 -17.07 40.31
CA LEU A 12 -10.79 -17.74 40.65
C LEU A 12 -9.83 -16.71 41.26
N GLY A 13 -9.87 -16.69 42.57
CA GLY A 13 -8.85 -16.06 43.39
C GLY A 13 -7.52 -16.73 43.21
N GLY A 14 -6.45 -15.93 43.21
CA GLY A 14 -5.13 -16.37 43.56
C GLY A 14 -4.29 -17.04 42.50
N GLY A 15 -3.66 -16.24 41.66
CA GLY A 15 -2.61 -16.71 40.75
C GLY A 15 -1.94 -15.53 40.08
N SER A 16 -1.02 -14.89 40.77
CA SER A 16 -0.17 -13.84 40.20
C SER A 16 0.84 -14.43 39.21
N PHE A 17 0.35 -14.95 38.10
CA PHE A 17 1.20 -15.42 37.01
C PHE A 17 0.71 -14.85 35.68
N GLY A 18 1.54 -14.01 35.05
CA GLY A 18 1.43 -13.72 33.63
C GLY A 18 0.95 -12.33 33.21
N LEU A 19 0.37 -11.50 34.09
CA LEU A 19 -0.06 -10.15 33.68
C LEU A 19 1.09 -9.15 33.49
N GLY A 20 2.24 -9.42 34.11
CA GLY A 20 3.44 -8.57 33.95
C GLY A 20 4.12 -8.72 32.58
N GLU A 21 4.16 -9.93 32.06
CA GLU A 21 4.78 -10.19 30.74
C GLU A 21 3.89 -9.73 29.58
N ALA A 22 2.57 -9.92 29.69
CA ALA A 22 1.62 -9.42 28.72
C ALA A 22 1.60 -7.87 28.68
N ALA A 23 1.70 -7.21 29.84
CA ALA A 23 1.82 -5.76 29.91
C ALA A 23 3.15 -5.25 29.33
N GLY A 24 4.24 -6.02 29.43
CA GLY A 24 5.52 -5.73 28.82
C GLY A 24 5.48 -5.81 27.29
N LEU A 25 4.81 -6.83 26.76
CA LEU A 25 4.59 -6.98 25.32
C LEU A 25 3.69 -5.87 24.76
N MET A 26 2.62 -5.52 25.45
CA MET A 26 1.74 -4.41 25.04
C MET A 26 2.47 -3.06 25.03
N LYS A 27 3.40 -2.83 25.96
CA LYS A 27 4.27 -1.64 25.94
C LYS A 27 5.21 -1.61 24.74
N SER A 28 5.72 -2.74 24.32
CA SER A 28 6.63 -2.83 23.16
C SER A 28 5.94 -2.60 21.82
N PHE A 29 4.62 -2.83 21.76
CA PHE A 29 3.79 -2.53 20.58
C PHE A 29 3.24 -1.10 20.56
N GLY A 30 3.69 -0.21 21.47
CA GLY A 30 3.25 1.17 21.50
C GLY A 30 1.85 1.40 22.09
N LEU A 31 1.24 0.37 22.68
CA LEU A 31 -0.07 0.41 23.35
C LEU A 31 0.06 0.72 24.85
N GLY A 32 1.20 1.27 25.27
CA GLY A 32 1.59 1.47 26.67
C GLY A 32 0.99 2.69 27.35
N SER A 33 -0.28 2.97 27.18
CA SER A 33 -0.99 3.95 28.03
C SER A 33 -2.40 3.47 28.35
N VAL A 34 -2.53 2.26 28.87
CA VAL A 34 -3.80 1.81 29.45
C VAL A 34 -3.61 1.64 30.94
N SER A 35 -3.73 2.73 31.68
CA SER A 35 -4.03 2.76 33.09
C SER A 35 -5.44 2.20 33.29
N GLY A 36 -5.55 0.90 33.66
CA GLY A 36 -6.69 0.37 34.41
C GLY A 36 -8.08 0.52 33.79
N GLY A 37 -8.24 0.44 32.47
CA GLY A 37 -9.54 0.48 31.82
C GLY A 37 -9.79 -0.78 31.00
N VAL A 38 -11.01 -1.25 30.98
CA VAL A 38 -11.52 -2.26 30.04
C VAL A 38 -11.09 -1.81 28.65
N VAL A 39 -10.27 -2.62 27.96
CA VAL A 39 -9.89 -2.36 26.56
C VAL A 39 -11.18 -2.28 25.76
N ASN A 40 -11.51 -1.08 25.29
CA ASN A 40 -12.73 -0.88 24.54
C ASN A 40 -12.45 -1.37 23.11
N ILE A 41 -12.98 -2.54 22.79
CA ILE A 41 -12.84 -3.17 21.46
C ILE A 41 -13.26 -2.20 20.35
N ASP A 42 -14.22 -1.33 20.64
CA ASP A 42 -14.68 -0.31 19.68
C ASP A 42 -13.60 0.75 19.40
N ASP A 43 -12.80 1.15 20.42
CA ASP A 43 -11.71 2.09 20.22
C ASP A 43 -10.53 1.44 19.44
N GLU A 44 -10.27 0.15 19.65
CA GLU A 44 -9.29 -0.59 18.85
C GLU A 44 -9.77 -0.76 17.42
N LEU A 45 -11.05 -1.09 17.20
CA LEU A 45 -11.64 -1.15 15.87
C LEU A 45 -11.58 0.21 15.17
N MET A 46 -11.89 1.30 15.85
CA MET A 46 -11.76 2.65 15.31
C MET A 46 -10.31 2.98 14.94
N THR A 47 -9.34 2.54 15.73
CA THR A 47 -7.92 2.75 15.44
C THR A 47 -7.48 1.92 14.24
N LEU A 48 -7.91 0.66 14.14
CA LEU A 48 -7.60 -0.24 13.03
C LEU A 48 -8.24 0.22 11.72
N THR A 49 -9.42 0.78 11.78
CA THR A 49 -10.14 1.34 10.61
C THR A 49 -9.82 2.81 10.36
N SER A 50 -8.88 3.41 11.10
CA SER A 50 -8.51 4.79 10.83
C SER A 50 -7.94 4.91 9.41
N ASN A 51 -8.47 5.85 8.65
CA ASN A 51 -8.08 6.14 7.26
C ASN A 51 -6.54 6.25 7.09
N LYS A 52 -5.84 6.77 8.10
CA LYS A 52 -4.38 6.85 8.08
C LYS A 52 -3.72 5.47 8.06
N MET A 53 -4.17 4.56 8.91
CA MET A 53 -3.63 3.20 8.99
C MET A 53 -3.89 2.42 7.70
N LEU A 54 -5.09 2.53 7.16
CA LEU A 54 -5.45 1.91 5.88
C LEU A 54 -4.58 2.46 4.74
N ARG A 55 -4.37 3.78 4.68
CA ARG A 55 -3.47 4.38 3.69
C ARG A 55 -2.03 3.87 3.81
N ASP A 56 -1.52 3.77 5.03
CA ASP A 56 -0.16 3.24 5.28
C ASP A 56 -0.06 1.76 4.86
N MET A 57 -1.09 0.97 5.11
CA MET A 57 -1.18 -0.42 4.65
C MET A 57 -1.23 -0.52 3.12
N VAL A 58 -2.07 0.28 2.47
CA VAL A 58 -2.18 0.37 1.01
C VAL A 58 -0.82 0.66 0.37
N LEU A 59 -0.08 1.64 0.91
CA LEU A 59 1.25 1.99 0.42
C LEU A 59 2.29 0.89 0.68
N LYS A 60 2.26 0.25 1.85
CA LYS A 60 3.19 -0.85 2.18
C LYS A 60 2.97 -2.08 1.30
N LEU A 61 1.72 -2.40 1.00
CA LEU A 61 1.35 -3.53 0.15
C LEU A 61 1.46 -3.19 -1.34
N GLY A 62 1.51 -1.90 -1.70
CA GLY A 62 1.57 -1.45 -3.10
C GLY A 62 0.29 -1.73 -3.90
N VAL A 63 -0.85 -1.92 -3.22
CA VAL A 63 -2.13 -2.24 -3.87
C VAL A 63 -2.79 -1.03 -4.53
N ASN A 64 -2.20 0.14 -4.39
CA ASN A 64 -2.59 1.36 -5.10
C ASN A 64 -1.98 1.47 -6.50
N VAL A 65 -1.17 0.50 -6.92
CA VAL A 65 -0.54 0.48 -8.25
C VAL A 65 -1.05 -0.72 -9.03
N ASP A 66 -1.69 -0.44 -10.14
CA ASP A 66 -2.20 -1.46 -11.06
C ASP A 66 -1.25 -1.61 -12.24
N TYR A 67 -0.78 -2.83 -12.47
CA TYR A 67 0.07 -3.18 -13.61
C TYR A 67 -0.72 -4.04 -14.57
N CYS A 68 -0.84 -3.62 -15.82
CA CYS A 68 -1.54 -4.33 -16.87
C CYS A 68 -0.66 -4.48 -18.10
N GLU A 69 -0.80 -5.59 -18.82
CA GLU A 69 -0.25 -5.68 -20.16
C GLU A 69 -1.16 -4.93 -21.15
N PRO A 70 -0.60 -4.20 -22.12
CA PRO A 70 -1.40 -3.57 -23.14
C PRO A 70 -2.27 -4.62 -23.85
N PHE A 71 -3.53 -4.26 -24.11
CA PHE A 71 -4.53 -5.13 -24.74
C PHE A 71 -4.99 -6.35 -23.93
N SER A 72 -4.64 -6.47 -22.67
CA SER A 72 -5.03 -7.59 -21.78
C SER A 72 -6.45 -7.47 -21.22
N LEU A 73 -7.30 -6.58 -21.73
CA LEU A 73 -8.65 -6.30 -21.23
C LEU A 73 -8.70 -5.96 -19.73
N GLY A 74 -7.63 -5.32 -19.21
CA GLY A 74 -7.54 -4.91 -17.81
C GLY A 74 -7.10 -6.01 -16.82
N TYR A 75 -6.53 -7.11 -17.33
CA TYR A 75 -5.96 -8.14 -16.47
C TYR A 75 -4.75 -7.58 -15.70
N ARG A 76 -4.84 -7.61 -14.38
CA ARG A 76 -3.81 -7.10 -13.47
C ARG A 76 -2.74 -8.15 -13.23
N LEU A 77 -1.48 -7.76 -13.35
CA LEU A 77 -0.32 -8.65 -13.18
C LEU A 77 0.07 -8.89 -11.71
N TYR A 78 -0.42 -8.09 -10.77
CA TYR A 78 -0.04 -8.16 -9.34
C TYR A 78 1.48 -8.33 -9.16
N ASP A 79 1.92 -9.41 -8.48
CA ASP A 79 3.33 -9.71 -8.21
C ASP A 79 4.10 -10.21 -9.45
N GLU A 80 3.43 -10.50 -10.55
CA GLU A 80 4.05 -10.96 -11.79
C GLU A 80 4.62 -9.82 -12.63
N SER A 81 4.32 -8.56 -12.29
CA SER A 81 4.85 -7.40 -12.99
C SER A 81 6.38 -7.44 -13.07
N PRO A 82 6.97 -7.25 -14.26
CA PRO A 82 8.42 -7.17 -14.44
C PRO A 82 9.02 -5.87 -13.93
N LEU A 83 8.21 -4.83 -13.76
CA LEU A 83 8.61 -3.51 -13.33
C LEU A 83 7.88 -3.12 -12.06
N LYS A 84 8.48 -2.21 -11.29
CA LYS A 84 7.91 -1.61 -10.10
C LYS A 84 7.97 -0.10 -10.19
N LEU A 85 6.85 0.56 -9.93
CA LEU A 85 6.72 2.01 -9.86
C LEU A 85 6.45 2.43 -8.42
N ILE A 86 7.26 3.34 -7.90
CA ILE A 86 7.18 3.82 -6.53
C ILE A 86 7.15 5.34 -6.56
N ALA A 87 6.22 5.96 -5.83
CA ALA A 87 6.23 7.38 -5.58
C ALA A 87 6.97 7.69 -4.28
N ASP A 88 7.60 8.87 -4.21
CA ASP A 88 8.20 9.33 -2.97
C ASP A 88 7.13 9.66 -1.91
N SER A 89 7.54 9.76 -0.65
CA SER A 89 6.62 10.01 0.48
C SER A 89 5.87 11.34 0.32
N ALA A 90 6.51 12.36 -0.22
CA ALA A 90 5.90 13.67 -0.43
C ALA A 90 4.85 13.61 -1.55
N THR A 91 5.10 12.86 -2.60
CA THR A 91 4.14 12.60 -3.69
C THR A 91 2.94 11.83 -3.16
N ASN A 92 3.16 10.74 -2.43
CA ASN A 92 2.07 9.94 -1.83
C ASN A 92 1.18 10.75 -0.88
N ALA A 93 1.76 11.70 -0.16
CA ALA A 93 1.00 12.56 0.75
C ALA A 93 0.10 13.57 0.03
N ARG A 94 0.47 13.99 -1.18
CA ARG A 94 -0.19 15.07 -1.93
C ARG A 94 -0.98 14.59 -3.15
N LEU A 95 -0.78 13.36 -3.58
CA LEU A 95 -1.43 12.83 -4.78
C LEU A 95 -2.96 12.80 -4.60
N ALA A 96 -3.64 13.57 -5.44
CA ALA A 96 -5.10 13.74 -5.40
C ALA A 96 -5.81 13.16 -6.63
N GLU A 97 -5.06 12.68 -7.63
CA GLU A 97 -5.59 12.10 -8.85
C GLU A 97 -4.76 10.89 -9.29
N ALA A 98 -5.37 9.99 -10.03
CA ALA A 98 -4.68 8.87 -10.62
C ALA A 98 -3.75 9.34 -11.73
N VAL A 99 -2.58 8.70 -11.84
CA VAL A 99 -1.61 8.94 -12.91
C VAL A 99 -1.44 7.66 -13.71
N GLU A 100 -1.64 7.78 -15.00
CA GLU A 100 -1.48 6.66 -15.94
C GLU A 100 -0.11 6.73 -16.62
N PHE A 101 0.60 5.63 -16.62
CA PHE A 101 1.90 5.49 -17.25
C PHE A 101 1.84 4.37 -18.29
N SER A 102 2.29 4.66 -19.50
CA SER A 102 2.59 3.60 -20.48
C SER A 102 4.10 3.47 -20.57
N VAL A 103 4.61 2.30 -20.24
CA VAL A 103 6.04 2.02 -20.12
C VAL A 103 6.45 0.99 -21.15
N PHE A 104 7.52 1.28 -21.87
CA PHE A 104 8.17 0.36 -22.78
C PHE A 104 9.65 0.27 -22.43
N VAL A 105 10.10 -0.90 -22.01
CA VAL A 105 11.51 -1.19 -21.74
C VAL A 105 12.04 -2.09 -22.84
N LYS A 106 13.19 -1.74 -23.39
CA LYS A 106 13.90 -2.56 -24.37
C LYS A 106 15.41 -2.41 -24.19
N ASN A 107 16.10 -3.53 -24.02
CA ASN A 107 17.55 -3.56 -23.85
C ASN A 107 18.08 -2.59 -22.78
N GLY A 108 17.39 -2.52 -21.64
CA GLY A 108 17.72 -1.64 -20.51
C GLY A 108 17.29 -0.18 -20.66
N LYS A 109 16.88 0.26 -21.86
CA LYS A 109 16.33 1.62 -22.08
C LYS A 109 14.84 1.61 -21.76
N ALA A 110 14.36 2.68 -21.15
CA ALA A 110 12.96 2.85 -20.83
C ALA A 110 12.37 4.08 -21.53
N GLU A 111 11.26 3.89 -22.22
CA GLU A 111 10.40 4.97 -22.73
C GLU A 111 9.13 4.98 -21.89
N VAL A 112 8.81 6.14 -21.34
CA VAL A 112 7.66 6.31 -20.45
C VAL A 112 6.81 7.45 -20.96
N SER A 113 5.53 7.23 -21.06
CA SER A 113 4.57 8.33 -21.18
C SER A 113 3.67 8.36 -19.97
N ALA A 114 3.45 9.56 -19.43
CA ALA A 114 2.63 9.77 -18.25
C ALA A 114 1.52 10.79 -18.55
N GLU A 115 0.30 10.50 -18.08
CA GLU A 115 -0.84 11.39 -18.21
C GLU A 115 -1.75 11.30 -16.98
N SER A 116 -2.53 12.34 -16.72
CA SER A 116 -3.57 12.37 -15.70
C SER A 116 -4.73 13.25 -16.16
N VAL A 117 -5.81 13.30 -15.38
CA VAL A 117 -6.98 14.15 -15.71
C VAL A 117 -6.60 15.61 -15.93
N ASN A 118 -5.66 16.13 -15.11
CA ASN A 118 -5.24 17.52 -15.15
C ASN A 118 -3.89 17.74 -15.87
N MET A 119 -3.25 16.69 -16.36
CA MET A 119 -1.96 16.77 -17.02
C MET A 119 -2.00 16.08 -18.39
N LYS A 120 -1.68 16.85 -19.42
CA LYS A 120 -1.51 16.30 -20.76
C LYS A 120 -0.36 15.29 -20.78
N LYS A 121 -0.45 14.34 -21.69
CA LYS A 121 0.55 13.30 -21.91
C LYS A 121 1.94 13.88 -22.09
N LYS A 122 2.88 13.43 -21.26
CA LYS A 122 4.30 13.75 -21.32
C LYS A 122 5.11 12.51 -21.63
N HIS A 123 6.19 12.67 -22.40
CA HIS A 123 7.07 11.58 -22.80
C HIS A 123 8.45 11.76 -22.17
N PHE A 124 9.00 10.66 -21.70
CA PHE A 124 10.32 10.59 -21.09
C PHE A 124 11.08 9.41 -21.70
N SER A 125 12.39 9.58 -21.85
CA SER A 125 13.28 8.53 -22.32
C SER A 125 14.46 8.42 -21.37
N PHE A 126 14.73 7.23 -20.89
CA PHE A 126 15.79 6.94 -19.93
C PHE A 126 16.74 5.89 -20.50
N PRO A 127 18.06 6.09 -20.37
CA PRO A 127 19.05 5.17 -20.91
C PRO A 127 19.15 3.86 -20.10
N SER A 128 18.69 3.89 -18.83
CA SER A 128 18.76 2.75 -17.91
C SER A 128 17.72 2.88 -16.79
N LEU A 129 17.43 1.77 -16.11
CA LEU A 129 16.70 1.74 -14.86
C LEU A 129 17.66 1.50 -13.68
N PRO A 130 17.38 2.01 -12.47
CA PRO A 130 16.19 2.79 -12.10
C PRO A 130 16.17 4.20 -12.69
N ALA A 131 14.98 4.73 -12.96
CA ALA A 131 14.77 6.04 -13.53
C ALA A 131 13.73 6.85 -12.71
N THR A 132 13.98 8.13 -12.49
CA THR A 132 13.04 9.01 -11.80
C THR A 132 12.28 9.85 -12.82
N ILE A 133 10.95 9.79 -12.74
CA ILE A 133 10.01 10.53 -13.58
C ILE A 133 9.51 11.72 -12.76
N GLU A 134 9.88 12.92 -13.15
CA GLU A 134 9.48 14.16 -12.47
C GLU A 134 8.21 14.72 -13.12
N LEU A 135 7.12 14.74 -12.35
CA LEU A 135 5.83 15.26 -12.75
C LEU A 135 5.42 16.45 -11.85
N PRO A 136 4.49 17.30 -12.28
CA PRO A 136 4.01 18.42 -11.46
C PRO A 136 3.41 17.98 -10.11
N MET A 137 2.83 16.78 -10.05
CA MET A 137 2.26 16.22 -8.83
C MET A 137 3.31 15.55 -7.93
N GLY A 138 4.50 15.24 -8.44
CA GLY A 138 5.58 14.65 -7.67
C GLY A 138 6.50 13.72 -8.45
N ASN A 139 7.35 13.00 -7.74
CA ASN A 139 8.38 12.15 -8.31
C ASN A 139 8.00 10.67 -8.20
N PHE A 140 8.21 9.96 -9.30
CA PHE A 140 7.97 8.53 -9.41
C PHE A 140 9.26 7.84 -9.84
N THR A 141 9.62 6.76 -9.18
CA THR A 141 10.79 5.95 -9.54
C THR A 141 10.32 4.66 -10.17
N LEU A 142 10.77 4.43 -11.40
CA LEU A 142 10.56 3.18 -12.13
C LEU A 142 11.80 2.31 -12.02
N ASP A 143 11.65 1.07 -11.60
CA ASP A 143 12.73 0.09 -11.49
C ASP A 143 12.25 -1.30 -11.90
N PHE A 144 13.18 -2.23 -12.07
CA PHE A 144 12.86 -3.63 -12.23
C PHE A 144 12.27 -4.20 -10.93
N ALA A 145 11.29 -5.08 -11.06
CA ALA A 145 10.80 -5.82 -9.91
C ALA A 145 11.92 -6.72 -9.34
N PRO A 146 11.91 -7.00 -8.03
CA PRO A 146 12.92 -7.84 -7.40
C PRO A 146 13.08 -9.19 -8.12
N GLY A 147 14.32 -9.54 -8.48
CA GLY A 147 14.64 -10.79 -9.19
C GLY A 147 14.33 -10.79 -10.69
N LYS A 148 13.89 -9.68 -11.27
CA LYS A 148 13.49 -9.60 -12.70
C LYS A 148 14.40 -8.68 -13.54
N LYS A 149 15.65 -8.52 -13.15
CA LYS A 149 16.61 -7.63 -13.85
C LYS A 149 17.05 -8.12 -15.25
N ASP A 150 16.82 -9.39 -15.57
CA ASP A 150 17.25 -10.01 -16.83
C ASP A 150 16.23 -9.84 -17.97
N ILE A 151 15.21 -9.00 -17.77
CA ILE A 151 14.19 -8.79 -18.78
C ILE A 151 14.72 -7.89 -19.89
N THR A 152 14.74 -8.41 -21.10
CA THR A 152 15.20 -7.71 -22.30
C THR A 152 14.15 -6.78 -22.89
N SER A 153 12.87 -7.09 -22.70
CA SER A 153 11.76 -6.27 -23.18
C SER A 153 10.54 -6.43 -22.30
N ALA A 154 9.88 -5.31 -21.96
CA ALA A 154 8.61 -5.28 -21.25
C ALA A 154 7.76 -4.10 -21.76
N LYS A 155 6.46 -4.31 -21.87
CA LYS A 155 5.49 -3.26 -22.18
C LYS A 155 4.35 -3.34 -21.18
N LEU A 156 4.11 -2.27 -20.45
CA LEU A 156 3.12 -2.20 -19.39
C LEU A 156 2.35 -0.88 -19.42
N ASP A 157 1.08 -0.97 -19.08
CA ASP A 157 0.27 0.16 -18.66
C ASP A 157 0.13 0.09 -17.14
N ILE A 158 0.52 1.18 -16.46
CA ILE A 158 0.59 1.26 -15.00
C ILE A 158 -0.32 2.41 -14.57
N THR A 159 -1.26 2.13 -13.67
CA THR A 159 -2.09 3.16 -13.05
C THR A 159 -1.69 3.32 -11.60
N TYR A 160 -1.22 4.51 -11.24
CA TYR A 160 -0.88 4.86 -9.87
C TYR A 160 -2.04 5.64 -9.23
N ASN A 161 -2.74 5.01 -8.30
CA ASN A 161 -3.89 5.59 -7.61
C ASN A 161 -3.48 6.29 -6.32
N PRO A 162 -4.16 7.38 -5.92
CA PRO A 162 -4.02 7.94 -4.58
C PRO A 162 -4.35 6.90 -3.52
N ALA A 163 -3.46 6.72 -2.55
CA ALA A 163 -3.67 5.72 -1.50
C ALA A 163 -4.93 5.97 -0.66
N GLY A 164 -5.38 7.23 -0.57
CA GLY A 164 -6.63 7.58 0.08
C GLY A 164 -7.85 6.99 -0.61
N TRP A 165 -7.91 6.98 -1.95
CA TRP A 165 -9.03 6.39 -2.69
C TRP A 165 -9.15 4.89 -2.45
N VAL A 166 -8.01 4.20 -2.49
CA VAL A 166 -7.99 2.76 -2.25
C VAL A 166 -8.35 2.43 -0.80
N ALA A 167 -7.90 3.25 0.17
CA ALA A 167 -8.27 3.10 1.57
C ALA A 167 -9.78 3.28 1.78
N GLU A 168 -10.41 4.29 1.18
CA GLU A 168 -11.85 4.53 1.25
C GLU A 168 -12.67 3.38 0.64
N ASP A 169 -12.16 2.74 -0.41
CA ASP A 169 -12.84 1.60 -1.02
C ASP A 169 -12.75 0.33 -0.16
N LEU A 170 -11.72 0.20 0.68
CA LEU A 170 -11.56 -0.89 1.64
C LEU A 170 -12.43 -0.73 2.91
N GLU A 171 -12.91 0.49 3.19
CA GLU A 171 -13.81 0.76 4.32
C GLU A 171 -15.29 0.39 4.02
N LYS A 172 -15.65 0.15 2.77
CA LYS A 172 -17.03 -0.16 2.34
C LYS A 172 -17.33 -1.64 2.37
#